data_1c62443b93ff6373a8a0f60e785b68a4
#
_entry.id   1c62443b93ff6373a8a0f60e785b68a4
#
_cell.length_a   1.000
_cell.length_b   1.000
_cell.length_c   1.000
_cell.angle_alpha   90.00
_cell.angle_beta   90.00
_cell.angle_gamma   90.00
#
_symmetry.space_group_name_H-M   'P 1'
#
loop_
_entity.id
_entity.type
_entity.pdbx_description
1 polymer ?
#
loop_
_entity_poly.entity_id
_entity_poly.type
_entity_poly.pdbx_seq_one_letter_code
_entity_poly.pdbx_strand_id
1 'polypeptide(L)'
;SLFYGVNDDGVIVGLENPQADADFISEMIKARLDPVPEVQLIPIEHEGHTLLEVKVKAGTLTPYYYYQDGTRTAYVRVGNESVECNSQQLLSLVLKGTHMTWDSLPTQVDASKHSFIILANTFREQTHQEWNDKYLESFGLVTPDGKLTNAGLLFVDNCTVFQSRIFCTRWTGLYKDDAISSVEHRANLVLLLKYGMDFIKNYTMSGWVKMPNYRLNLPDYSDRAIFEGLVNHLIHRDYTVMGGEV
;
A
#
# COMPACT_ATOMS: atom_id res chain seq x y z
N SER A 1 16.35 7.97 -17.64
CA SER A 1 17.42 8.83 -18.17
C SER A 1 16.86 10.18 -18.60
N LEU A 2 17.65 11.23 -18.50
CA LEU A 2 17.43 12.56 -19.06
C LEU A 2 18.50 12.82 -20.11
N PHE A 3 18.18 13.55 -21.16
CA PHE A 3 19.13 13.89 -22.21
C PHE A 3 19.26 15.41 -22.32
N TYR A 4 20.48 15.90 -22.34
CA TYR A 4 20.83 17.28 -22.62
C TYR A 4 21.45 17.38 -24.00
N GLY A 5 21.20 18.48 -24.72
CA GLY A 5 21.60 18.69 -26.11
C GLY A 5 20.48 18.42 -27.12
N VAL A 6 19.23 18.28 -26.63
CA VAL A 6 18.01 18.17 -27.44
C VAL A 6 17.09 19.34 -27.09
N ASN A 7 16.55 20.03 -28.08
CA ASN A 7 15.62 21.14 -27.87
C ASN A 7 14.16 20.64 -27.61
N ASP A 8 13.26 21.57 -27.32
CA ASP A 8 11.85 21.25 -26.99
C ASP A 8 11.07 20.63 -28.17
N ASP A 9 11.52 20.83 -29.40
CA ASP A 9 10.96 20.23 -30.61
C ASP A 9 11.48 18.80 -30.86
N GLY A 10 12.39 18.30 -30.00
CA GLY A 10 13.01 17.00 -30.14
C GLY A 10 14.16 16.97 -31.15
N VAL A 11 14.64 18.13 -31.60
CA VAL A 11 15.78 18.22 -32.53
C VAL A 11 17.09 18.20 -31.74
N ILE A 12 18.01 17.40 -32.22
CA ILE A 12 19.36 17.27 -31.65
C ILE A 12 20.17 18.51 -32.04
N VAL A 13 20.60 19.28 -31.05
CA VAL A 13 21.43 20.48 -31.22
C VAL A 13 22.83 20.29 -30.70
N GLY A 14 23.05 19.28 -29.87
CA GLY A 14 24.32 18.98 -29.22
C GLY A 14 24.69 19.95 -28.11
N LEU A 15 25.83 19.67 -27.45
CA LEU A 15 26.41 20.48 -26.39
C LEU A 15 27.78 21.03 -26.86
N GLU A 16 28.02 22.31 -26.56
CA GLU A 16 29.34 22.93 -26.89
C GLU A 16 30.45 22.45 -25.97
N ASN A 17 30.14 22.27 -24.68
CA ASN A 17 31.12 21.79 -23.69
C ASN A 17 30.49 20.75 -22.74
N PRO A 18 30.37 19.49 -23.23
CA PRO A 18 29.72 18.42 -22.45
C PRO A 18 30.38 18.15 -21.09
N GLN A 19 31.68 18.37 -20.97
CA GLN A 19 32.37 18.18 -19.69
C GLN A 19 32.01 19.27 -18.68
N ALA A 20 31.97 20.53 -19.08
CA ALA A 20 31.57 21.61 -18.19
C ALA A 20 30.09 21.46 -17.75
N ASP A 21 29.22 21.03 -18.66
CA ASP A 21 27.82 20.75 -18.35
C ASP A 21 27.72 19.59 -17.36
N ALA A 22 28.47 18.51 -17.52
CA ALA A 22 28.50 17.38 -16.60
C ALA A 22 28.99 17.79 -15.21
N ASP A 23 30.08 18.60 -15.15
CA ASP A 23 30.61 19.09 -13.88
C ASP A 23 29.59 19.98 -13.16
N PHE A 24 28.96 20.90 -13.88
CA PHE A 24 27.89 21.76 -13.33
C PHE A 24 26.71 20.92 -12.79
N ILE A 25 26.19 19.94 -13.55
CA ILE A 25 25.11 19.07 -13.12
C ILE A 25 25.50 18.28 -11.86
N SER A 26 26.73 17.75 -11.83
CA SER A 26 27.27 17.01 -10.69
C SER A 26 27.34 17.88 -9.43
N GLU A 27 27.80 19.13 -9.55
CA GLU A 27 27.85 20.07 -8.43
C GLU A 27 26.46 20.45 -7.94
N MET A 28 25.52 20.70 -8.85
CA MET A 28 24.12 21.02 -8.51
C MET A 28 23.42 19.86 -7.80
N ILE A 29 23.63 18.62 -8.25
CA ILE A 29 23.09 17.43 -7.59
C ILE A 29 23.59 17.33 -6.15
N LYS A 30 24.91 17.48 -5.95
CA LYS A 30 25.52 17.41 -4.62
C LYS A 30 25.10 18.56 -3.70
N ALA A 31 24.91 19.76 -4.26
CA ALA A 31 24.55 20.95 -3.49
C ALA A 31 23.05 21.03 -3.16
N ARG A 32 22.18 20.41 -3.97
CA ARG A 32 20.74 20.62 -3.92
C ARG A 32 19.93 19.39 -3.55
N LEU A 33 20.51 18.18 -3.59
CA LEU A 33 19.77 16.95 -3.30
C LEU A 33 20.27 16.26 -2.01
N ASP A 34 19.35 15.84 -1.18
CA ASP A 34 19.63 15.12 0.07
C ASP A 34 18.57 14.02 0.28
N PRO A 35 18.99 12.74 0.40
CA PRO A 35 20.33 12.23 0.16
C PRO A 35 20.76 12.42 -1.32
N VAL A 36 22.06 12.41 -1.58
CA VAL A 36 22.57 12.53 -2.96
C VAL A 36 22.25 11.23 -3.72
N PRO A 37 21.52 11.28 -4.84
CA PRO A 37 21.20 10.09 -5.62
C PRO A 37 22.44 9.54 -6.37
N GLU A 38 22.43 8.25 -6.66
CA GLU A 38 23.43 7.67 -7.55
C GLU A 38 23.14 8.04 -9.01
N VAL A 39 23.99 8.85 -9.59
CA VAL A 39 23.84 9.39 -10.95
C VAL A 39 25.08 9.08 -11.78
N GLN A 40 24.86 8.72 -13.04
CA GLN A 40 25.91 8.58 -14.06
C GLN A 40 25.68 9.65 -15.13
N LEU A 41 26.71 10.36 -15.47
CA LEU A 41 26.73 11.37 -16.52
C LEU A 41 27.57 10.79 -17.69
N ILE A 42 26.89 10.48 -18.80
CA ILE A 42 27.48 9.72 -19.91
C ILE A 42 27.41 10.59 -21.17
N PRO A 43 28.54 11.06 -21.71
CA PRO A 43 28.53 11.70 -23.01
C PRO A 43 28.24 10.65 -24.10
N ILE A 44 27.38 11.00 -25.04
CA ILE A 44 26.96 10.14 -26.16
C ILE A 44 27.14 10.92 -27.46
N GLU A 45 27.78 10.30 -28.43
CA GLU A 45 27.88 10.84 -29.80
C GLU A 45 26.67 10.33 -30.63
N HIS A 46 25.95 11.26 -31.23
CA HIS A 46 24.82 10.94 -32.13
C HIS A 46 24.75 11.94 -33.28
N GLU A 47 24.80 11.45 -34.51
CA GLU A 47 24.74 12.25 -35.76
C GLU A 47 25.73 13.41 -35.79
N GLY A 48 26.93 13.22 -35.22
CA GLY A 48 27.99 14.25 -35.17
C GLY A 48 27.80 15.31 -34.08
N HIS A 49 26.84 15.14 -33.21
CA HIS A 49 26.59 15.99 -32.05
C HIS A 49 26.87 15.20 -30.76
N THR A 50 27.44 15.89 -29.77
CA THR A 50 27.64 15.33 -28.44
C THR A 50 26.45 15.67 -27.55
N LEU A 51 25.83 14.64 -26.99
CA LEU A 51 24.76 14.73 -26.00
C LEU A 51 25.30 14.30 -24.63
N LEU A 52 24.57 14.67 -23.56
CA LEU A 52 24.86 14.16 -22.22
C LEU A 52 23.63 13.40 -21.70
N GLU A 53 23.80 12.09 -21.49
CA GLU A 53 22.78 11.28 -20.77
C GLU A 53 23.03 11.37 -19.26
N VAL A 54 22.01 11.80 -18.53
CA VAL A 54 21.95 11.75 -17.07
C VAL A 54 21.13 10.54 -16.66
N LYS A 55 21.82 9.49 -16.22
CA LYS A 55 21.21 8.23 -15.82
C LYS A 55 21.12 8.15 -14.31
N VAL A 56 19.90 8.22 -13.79
CA VAL A 56 19.62 8.13 -12.35
C VAL A 56 19.18 6.71 -12.02
N LYS A 57 19.88 6.07 -11.09
CA LYS A 57 19.48 4.76 -10.57
C LYS A 57 18.33 4.91 -9.60
N ALA A 58 17.47 3.86 -9.53
CA ALA A 58 16.43 3.79 -8.50
C ALA A 58 17.10 3.78 -7.13
N GLY A 59 16.77 4.76 -6.30
CA GLY A 59 17.31 4.87 -4.96
C GLY A 59 16.43 4.15 -3.93
N THR A 60 17.08 3.67 -2.86
CA THR A 60 16.42 3.00 -1.73
C THR A 60 16.20 3.92 -0.54
N LEU A 61 16.79 5.13 -0.55
CA LEU A 61 16.76 6.07 0.57
C LEU A 61 15.72 7.18 0.38
N THR A 62 14.55 6.84 -0.17
CA THR A 62 13.45 7.81 -0.33
C THR A 62 12.96 8.32 1.03
N PRO A 63 12.48 9.58 1.11
CA PRO A 63 12.40 10.59 0.06
C PRO A 63 13.73 11.27 -0.25
N TYR A 64 13.94 11.63 -1.52
CA TYR A 64 15.01 12.53 -1.93
C TYR A 64 14.47 13.95 -1.91
N TYR A 65 15.11 14.82 -1.16
CA TYR A 65 14.71 16.20 -1.01
C TYR A 65 15.51 17.12 -1.92
N TYR A 66 14.83 18.06 -2.53
CA TYR A 66 15.46 19.21 -3.16
C TYR A 66 15.59 20.33 -2.14
N TYR A 67 16.80 20.86 -2.00
CA TYR A 67 17.13 21.91 -1.06
C TYR A 67 17.31 23.23 -1.77
N GLN A 68 16.50 24.22 -1.44
CA GLN A 68 16.60 25.58 -1.96
C GLN A 68 16.17 26.57 -0.86
N ASP A 69 16.97 27.64 -0.68
CA ASP A 69 16.69 28.79 0.19
C ASP A 69 16.27 28.39 1.62
N GLY A 70 16.95 27.39 2.17
CA GLY A 70 16.66 26.88 3.52
C GLY A 70 15.47 25.92 3.62
N THR A 71 14.79 25.64 2.51
CA THR A 71 13.63 24.75 2.45
C THR A 71 14.02 23.40 1.83
N ARG A 72 13.49 22.32 2.42
CA ARG A 72 13.59 20.96 1.89
C ARG A 72 12.24 20.55 1.33
N THR A 73 12.19 20.21 0.05
CA THR A 73 10.96 19.82 -0.62
C THR A 73 11.15 18.49 -1.31
N ALA A 74 10.26 17.53 -1.04
CA ALA A 74 10.20 16.27 -1.78
C ALA A 74 9.18 16.41 -2.92
N TYR A 75 9.50 15.79 -4.06
CA TYR A 75 8.67 15.83 -5.25
C TYR A 75 8.24 14.43 -5.68
N VAL A 76 7.04 14.36 -6.25
CA VAL A 76 6.53 13.16 -6.93
C VAL A 76 6.13 13.49 -8.35
N ARG A 77 6.20 12.50 -9.23
CA ARG A 77 5.74 12.63 -10.61
C ARG A 77 4.24 12.36 -10.68
N VAL A 78 3.48 13.34 -11.18
CA VAL A 78 2.05 13.20 -11.44
C VAL A 78 1.82 13.51 -12.92
N GLY A 79 1.58 12.47 -13.71
CA GLY A 79 1.51 12.61 -15.17
C GLY A 79 2.83 13.08 -15.76
N ASN A 80 2.83 14.25 -16.38
CA ASN A 80 4.01 14.90 -17.00
C ASN A 80 4.67 15.98 -16.12
N GLU A 81 4.18 16.20 -14.89
CA GLU A 81 4.68 17.23 -13.98
C GLU A 81 5.33 16.65 -12.72
N SER A 82 6.30 17.38 -12.17
CA SER A 82 6.85 17.12 -10.84
C SER A 82 6.19 18.07 -9.86
N VAL A 83 5.43 17.53 -8.91
CA VAL A 83 4.69 18.31 -7.92
C VAL A 83 5.24 18.06 -6.52
N GLU A 84 5.10 19.05 -5.63
CA GLU A 84 5.47 18.89 -4.23
C GLU A 84 4.62 17.81 -3.57
N CYS A 85 5.27 16.99 -2.74
CA CYS A 85 4.59 15.96 -1.97
C CYS A 85 3.63 16.58 -0.96
N ASN A 86 2.39 16.10 -0.94
CA ASN A 86 1.54 16.29 0.23
C ASN A 86 2.00 15.37 1.39
N SER A 87 1.43 15.55 2.58
CA SER A 87 1.83 14.81 3.79
C SER A 87 1.69 13.30 3.64
N GLN A 88 0.67 12.81 2.91
CA GLN A 88 0.45 11.38 2.69
C GLN A 88 1.48 10.79 1.72
N GLN A 89 1.76 11.49 0.63
CA GLN A 89 2.79 11.07 -0.34
C GLN A 89 4.17 11.06 0.32
N LEU A 90 4.46 12.06 1.16
CA LEU A 90 5.71 12.12 1.92
C LEU A 90 5.84 10.93 2.87
N LEU A 91 4.79 10.60 3.63
CA LEU A 91 4.76 9.42 4.50
C LEU A 91 5.02 8.13 3.70
N SER A 92 4.37 7.95 2.56
CA SER A 92 4.59 6.80 1.67
C SER A 92 6.05 6.68 1.21
N LEU A 93 6.69 7.79 0.83
CA LEU A 93 8.10 7.81 0.45
C LEU A 93 9.02 7.45 1.62
N VAL A 94 8.74 7.96 2.84
CA VAL A 94 9.51 7.64 4.05
C VAL A 94 9.41 6.14 4.36
N LEU A 95 8.22 5.58 4.36
CA LEU A 95 8.00 4.15 4.61
C LEU A 95 8.73 3.29 3.57
N LYS A 96 8.66 3.67 2.30
CA LYS A 96 9.39 3.00 1.23
C LYS A 96 10.91 3.03 1.45
N GLY A 97 11.46 4.17 1.87
CA GLY A 97 12.90 4.32 2.11
C GLY A 97 13.40 3.59 3.34
N THR A 98 12.55 3.36 4.33
CA THR A 98 12.87 2.59 5.54
C THR A 98 12.55 1.10 5.39
N HIS A 99 12.01 0.67 4.25
CA HIS A 99 11.49 -0.68 4.03
C HIS A 99 10.44 -1.11 5.08
N MET A 100 9.70 -0.15 5.61
CA MET A 100 8.61 -0.36 6.55
C MET A 100 7.27 -0.20 5.85
N THR A 101 6.26 -0.85 6.40
CA THR A 101 4.87 -0.69 6.00
C THR A 101 4.08 -0.01 7.12
N TRP A 102 2.95 0.62 6.82
CA TRP A 102 2.15 1.32 7.82
C TRP A 102 1.72 0.40 8.97
N ASP A 103 1.36 -0.82 8.64
CA ASP A 103 0.93 -1.85 9.58
C ASP A 103 2.02 -2.24 10.58
N SER A 104 3.30 -2.20 10.18
CA SER A 104 4.45 -2.53 11.04
C SER A 104 4.86 -1.42 12.00
N LEU A 105 4.35 -0.19 11.82
CA LEU A 105 4.72 0.94 12.67
C LEU A 105 4.22 0.75 14.10
N PRO A 106 5.07 0.96 15.13
CA PRO A 106 4.67 0.91 16.52
C PRO A 106 3.75 2.07 16.88
N THR A 107 2.81 1.82 17.77
CA THR A 107 1.94 2.83 18.37
C THR A 107 2.37 3.14 19.81
N GLN A 108 1.69 4.09 20.45
CA GLN A 108 1.90 4.36 21.88
C GLN A 108 1.01 3.52 22.80
N VAL A 109 0.24 2.57 22.23
CA VAL A 109 -0.77 1.78 22.95
C VAL A 109 -0.15 0.53 23.55
N ASP A 110 -0.31 0.32 24.85
CA ASP A 110 0.15 -0.88 25.55
C ASP A 110 -0.70 -2.10 25.16
N ALA A 111 -0.07 -3.17 24.70
CA ALA A 111 -0.75 -4.40 24.32
C ALA A 111 -1.47 -5.05 25.52
N SER A 112 -0.92 -4.92 26.74
CA SER A 112 -1.52 -5.48 27.96
C SER A 112 -2.89 -4.92 28.34
N LYS A 113 -3.29 -3.78 27.73
CA LYS A 113 -4.61 -3.17 27.93
C LYS A 113 -5.67 -3.67 26.94
N HIS A 114 -5.30 -4.57 26.06
CA HIS A 114 -6.15 -5.07 24.99
C HIS A 114 -6.19 -6.60 24.97
N SER A 115 -7.22 -7.16 24.37
CA SER A 115 -7.42 -8.60 24.23
C SER A 115 -7.45 -9.02 22.76
N PHE A 116 -7.06 -10.26 22.49
CA PHE A 116 -7.01 -10.89 21.17
C PHE A 116 -7.78 -12.22 21.20
N ILE A 117 -8.88 -12.27 21.94
CA ILE A 117 -9.67 -13.52 22.15
C ILE A 117 -10.23 -14.02 20.82
N ILE A 118 -10.74 -13.11 19.99
CA ILE A 118 -11.32 -13.45 18.69
C ILE A 118 -10.23 -14.04 17.76
N LEU A 119 -9.06 -13.40 17.70
CA LEU A 119 -7.92 -13.91 16.93
C LEU A 119 -7.45 -15.27 17.44
N ALA A 120 -7.28 -15.41 18.76
CA ALA A 120 -6.83 -16.66 19.38
C ALA A 120 -7.80 -17.82 19.13
N ASN A 121 -9.11 -17.59 19.24
CA ASN A 121 -10.12 -18.59 18.95
C ASN A 121 -10.11 -18.98 17.47
N THR A 122 -10.07 -18.00 16.57
CA THR A 122 -9.97 -18.26 15.13
C THR A 122 -8.71 -19.06 14.78
N PHE A 123 -7.58 -18.70 15.39
CA PHE A 123 -6.33 -19.45 15.21
C PHE A 123 -6.47 -20.93 15.61
N ARG A 124 -7.06 -21.20 16.80
CA ARG A 124 -7.30 -22.58 17.26
C ARG A 124 -8.25 -23.34 16.32
N GLU A 125 -9.33 -22.70 15.90
CA GLU A 125 -10.31 -23.32 14.99
C GLU A 125 -9.71 -23.66 13.62
N GLN A 126 -8.86 -22.80 13.08
CA GLN A 126 -8.28 -22.99 11.74
C GLN A 126 -7.03 -23.88 11.72
N THR A 127 -6.21 -23.82 12.76
CA THR A 127 -4.92 -24.52 12.80
C THR A 127 -4.96 -25.79 13.63
N HIS A 128 -5.98 -25.96 14.49
CA HIS A 128 -6.05 -27.03 15.51
C HIS A 128 -4.86 -27.02 16.49
N GLN A 129 -4.23 -25.85 16.69
CA GLN A 129 -3.11 -25.64 17.59
C GLN A 129 -3.52 -24.73 18.76
N GLU A 130 -2.87 -24.91 19.90
CA GLU A 130 -3.07 -24.03 21.04
C GLU A 130 -2.48 -22.63 20.77
N TRP A 131 -3.20 -21.60 21.18
CA TRP A 131 -2.75 -20.22 21.10
C TRP A 131 -1.61 -19.97 22.11
N ASN A 132 -0.60 -19.19 21.69
CA ASN A 132 0.45 -18.70 22.56
C ASN A 132 0.66 -17.21 22.28
N ASP A 133 0.72 -16.40 23.33
CA ASP A 133 0.86 -14.93 23.18
C ASP A 133 2.16 -14.50 22.48
N LYS A 134 3.17 -15.38 22.43
CA LYS A 134 4.37 -15.18 21.60
C LYS A 134 4.05 -15.02 20.10
N TYR A 135 2.92 -15.54 19.66
CA TYR A 135 2.47 -15.34 18.27
C TYR A 135 2.17 -13.88 17.97
N LEU A 136 1.79 -13.06 18.96
CA LEU A 136 1.56 -11.64 18.78
C LEU A 136 2.83 -10.92 18.29
N GLU A 137 3.98 -11.25 18.84
CA GLU A 137 5.26 -10.70 18.35
C GLU A 137 5.65 -11.29 17.00
N SER A 138 5.52 -12.60 16.82
CA SER A 138 5.91 -13.28 15.57
C SER A 138 5.04 -12.86 14.38
N PHE A 139 3.79 -12.47 14.63
CA PHE A 139 2.89 -11.90 13.62
C PHE A 139 3.06 -10.38 13.43
N GLY A 140 3.96 -9.76 14.19
CA GLY A 140 4.20 -8.32 14.12
C GLY A 140 3.05 -7.47 14.66
N LEU A 141 2.18 -8.02 15.52
CA LEU A 141 1.07 -7.31 16.14
C LEU A 141 1.48 -6.54 17.39
N VAL A 142 2.52 -7.02 18.05
CA VAL A 142 3.10 -6.43 19.28
C VAL A 142 4.61 -6.30 19.08
N THR A 143 5.16 -5.18 19.53
CA THR A 143 6.60 -4.94 19.54
C THR A 143 7.27 -5.61 20.75
N PRO A 144 8.59 -5.86 20.74
CA PRO A 144 9.30 -6.48 21.88
C PRO A 144 9.19 -5.69 23.20
N ASP A 145 8.93 -4.39 23.14
CA ASP A 145 8.68 -3.53 24.30
C ASP A 145 7.20 -3.48 24.73
N GLY A 146 6.35 -4.35 24.16
CA GLY A 146 4.98 -4.54 24.57
C GLY A 146 3.99 -3.50 24.05
N LYS A 147 4.33 -2.76 22.99
CA LYS A 147 3.41 -1.84 22.32
C LYS A 147 2.69 -2.52 21.16
N LEU A 148 1.45 -2.10 20.89
CA LEU A 148 0.76 -2.51 19.67
C LEU A 148 1.40 -1.86 18.46
N THR A 149 1.49 -2.60 17.36
CA THR A 149 1.69 -2.02 16.03
C THR A 149 0.35 -1.54 15.45
N ASN A 150 0.36 -0.85 14.32
CA ASN A 150 -0.90 -0.53 13.63
C ASN A 150 -1.64 -1.80 13.22
N ALA A 151 -0.94 -2.86 12.79
CA ALA A 151 -1.54 -4.18 12.58
C ALA A 151 -2.18 -4.70 13.88
N GLY A 152 -1.48 -4.59 15.01
CA GLY A 152 -2.02 -4.99 16.31
C GLY A 152 -3.34 -4.31 16.63
N LEU A 153 -3.46 -3.01 16.37
CA LEU A 153 -4.71 -2.26 16.56
C LEU A 153 -5.87 -2.78 15.69
N LEU A 154 -5.58 -3.32 14.50
CA LEU A 154 -6.58 -3.89 13.61
C LEU A 154 -7.07 -5.28 14.06
N PHE A 155 -6.32 -5.98 14.92
CA PHE A 155 -6.64 -7.33 15.39
C PHE A 155 -7.13 -7.40 16.84
N VAL A 156 -7.02 -6.33 17.64
CA VAL A 156 -7.60 -6.33 19.00
C VAL A 156 -9.11 -6.53 18.97
N ASP A 157 -9.68 -7.17 19.99
CA ASP A 157 -11.11 -7.47 20.06
C ASP A 157 -11.98 -6.21 19.96
N ASN A 158 -11.55 -5.12 20.60
CA ASN A 158 -12.21 -3.82 20.53
C ASN A 158 -11.43 -2.86 19.63
N CYS A 159 -11.42 -3.14 18.32
CA CYS A 159 -10.74 -2.31 17.33
C CYS A 159 -11.39 -0.93 17.23
N THR A 160 -10.59 0.12 17.43
CA THR A 160 -11.03 1.54 17.34
C THR A 160 -10.52 2.25 16.10
N VAL A 161 -9.79 1.56 15.23
CA VAL A 161 -9.30 2.13 13.98
C VAL A 161 -10.48 2.47 13.07
N PHE A 162 -10.63 3.75 12.74
CA PHE A 162 -11.78 4.24 11.97
C PHE A 162 -11.91 3.57 10.59
N GLN A 163 -10.79 3.30 9.95
CA GLN A 163 -10.73 2.64 8.63
C GLN A 163 -11.04 1.15 8.71
N SER A 164 -11.06 0.53 9.91
CA SER A 164 -11.40 -0.89 10.08
C SER A 164 -12.90 -1.12 9.96
N ARG A 165 -13.40 -1.02 8.74
CA ARG A 165 -14.83 -1.15 8.40
C ARG A 165 -15.02 -1.73 7.01
N ILE A 166 -16.18 -2.35 6.78
CA ILE A 166 -16.59 -2.86 5.47
C ILE A 166 -18.01 -2.39 5.18
N PHE A 167 -18.24 -1.97 3.94
CA PHE A 167 -19.56 -1.66 3.40
C PHE A 167 -20.00 -2.80 2.50
N CYS A 168 -21.12 -3.40 2.79
CA CYS A 168 -21.69 -4.49 2.02
C CYS A 168 -23.03 -4.03 1.44
N THR A 169 -23.13 -3.99 0.10
CA THR A 169 -24.36 -3.57 -0.57
C THR A 169 -24.78 -4.59 -1.63
N ARG A 170 -26.03 -5.02 -1.57
CA ARG A 170 -26.66 -5.83 -2.62
C ARG A 170 -27.51 -4.93 -3.50
N TRP A 171 -27.12 -4.79 -4.75
CA TRP A 171 -27.82 -4.01 -5.76
C TRP A 171 -28.85 -4.85 -6.54
N THR A 172 -29.90 -4.19 -7.07
CA THR A 172 -30.82 -4.79 -8.03
C THR A 172 -30.25 -4.74 -9.44
N GLY A 173 -30.51 -5.79 -10.23
CA GLY A 173 -30.12 -5.80 -11.64
C GLY A 173 -28.61 -5.72 -11.87
N LEU A 174 -28.23 -5.14 -13.03
CA LEU A 174 -26.85 -5.02 -13.50
C LEU A 174 -26.20 -3.65 -13.19
N TYR A 175 -26.99 -2.69 -12.77
CA TYR A 175 -26.56 -1.32 -12.46
C TYR A 175 -26.69 -1.04 -10.98
N LYS A 176 -25.94 -0.06 -10.48
CA LYS A 176 -25.96 0.35 -9.05
C LYS A 176 -27.02 1.42 -8.79
N ASP A 177 -28.27 1.19 -9.26
CA ASP A 177 -29.37 2.16 -9.15
C ASP A 177 -30.12 2.00 -7.81
N ASP A 178 -30.58 0.78 -7.52
CA ASP A 178 -31.37 0.50 -6.32
C ASP A 178 -30.71 -0.59 -5.47
N ALA A 179 -30.59 -0.37 -4.17
CA ALA A 179 -30.04 -1.34 -3.24
C ALA A 179 -31.15 -2.16 -2.57
N ILE A 180 -31.01 -3.49 -2.57
CA ILE A 180 -31.87 -4.41 -1.82
C ILE A 180 -31.50 -4.36 -0.34
N SER A 181 -30.21 -4.27 -0.05
CA SER A 181 -29.66 -4.22 1.31
C SER A 181 -28.32 -3.50 1.30
N SER A 182 -28.11 -2.71 2.35
CA SER A 182 -26.81 -2.06 2.58
C SER A 182 -26.53 -2.06 4.08
N VAL A 183 -25.31 -2.47 4.45
CA VAL A 183 -24.89 -2.55 5.85
C VAL A 183 -23.44 -2.13 5.98
N GLU A 184 -23.12 -1.37 7.03
CA GLU A 184 -21.74 -1.05 7.44
C GLU A 184 -21.40 -1.86 8.70
N HIS A 185 -20.25 -2.51 8.68
CA HIS A 185 -19.67 -3.14 9.87
C HIS A 185 -18.34 -2.48 10.23
N ARG A 186 -18.14 -2.22 11.52
CA ARG A 186 -16.88 -1.73 12.11
C ARG A 186 -16.44 -2.71 13.16
N ALA A 187 -15.28 -3.31 12.98
CA ALA A 187 -14.76 -4.33 13.87
C ALA A 187 -13.26 -4.57 13.59
N ASN A 188 -12.68 -5.52 14.30
CA ASN A 188 -11.37 -6.05 13.92
C ASN A 188 -11.44 -6.85 12.59
N LEU A 189 -10.27 -7.06 11.96
CA LEU A 189 -10.22 -7.68 10.62
C LEU A 189 -10.82 -9.08 10.56
N VAL A 190 -10.70 -9.87 11.64
CA VAL A 190 -11.26 -11.23 11.71
C VAL A 190 -12.78 -11.19 11.61
N LEU A 191 -13.42 -10.29 12.36
CA LEU A 191 -14.88 -10.11 12.31
C LEU A 191 -15.34 -9.50 11.01
N LEU A 192 -14.57 -8.52 10.44
CA LEU A 192 -14.93 -7.94 9.14
C LEU A 192 -14.93 -9.00 8.04
N LEU A 193 -13.93 -9.88 8.03
CA LEU A 193 -13.88 -11.01 7.10
C LEU A 193 -15.11 -11.90 7.24
N LYS A 194 -15.47 -12.25 8.48
CA LYS A 194 -16.67 -13.07 8.77
C LYS A 194 -17.95 -12.38 8.29
N TYR A 195 -18.14 -11.11 8.62
CA TYR A 195 -19.33 -10.35 8.22
C TYR A 195 -19.46 -10.24 6.69
N GLY A 196 -18.35 -10.01 5.99
CA GLY A 196 -18.32 -9.98 4.53
C GLY A 196 -18.69 -11.34 3.92
N MET A 197 -18.13 -12.43 4.45
CA MET A 197 -18.47 -13.80 4.01
C MET A 197 -19.95 -14.12 4.25
N ASP A 198 -20.46 -13.80 5.45
CA ASP A 198 -21.87 -14.06 5.82
C ASP A 198 -22.81 -13.23 4.93
N PHE A 199 -22.47 -11.95 4.65
CA PHE A 199 -23.27 -11.13 3.76
C PHE A 199 -23.33 -11.71 2.35
N ILE A 200 -22.20 -12.07 1.75
CA ILE A 200 -22.16 -12.63 0.39
C ILE A 200 -22.97 -13.94 0.36
N LYS A 201 -22.76 -14.84 1.32
CA LYS A 201 -23.51 -16.12 1.40
C LYS A 201 -25.02 -15.94 1.54
N ASN A 202 -25.45 -14.91 2.25
CA ASN A 202 -26.88 -14.64 2.43
C ASN A 202 -27.58 -14.12 1.17
N TYR A 203 -26.81 -13.50 0.25
CA TYR A 203 -27.35 -12.89 -0.95
C TYR A 203 -26.94 -13.59 -2.25
N THR A 204 -26.18 -14.69 -2.16
CA THR A 204 -25.86 -15.55 -3.31
C THR A 204 -26.77 -16.77 -3.31
N MET A 205 -27.17 -17.24 -4.50
CA MET A 205 -27.99 -18.42 -4.63
C MET A 205 -27.15 -19.67 -4.31
N SER A 206 -27.70 -20.54 -3.49
CA SER A 206 -27.18 -21.88 -3.28
C SER A 206 -28.14 -22.88 -3.93
N GLY A 207 -28.01 -23.06 -5.24
CA GLY A 207 -28.70 -24.12 -5.95
C GLY A 207 -28.28 -25.51 -5.45
N TRP A 208 -29.10 -26.51 -5.70
CA TRP A 208 -28.71 -27.89 -5.43
C TRP A 208 -29.38 -28.86 -6.43
N VAL A 209 -28.72 -29.97 -6.65
CA VAL A 209 -29.22 -31.08 -7.48
C VAL A 209 -29.38 -32.31 -6.61
N LYS A 210 -30.51 -32.98 -6.76
CA LYS A 210 -30.76 -34.25 -6.10
C LYS A 210 -30.02 -35.36 -6.85
N MET A 211 -29.12 -36.02 -6.14
CA MET A 211 -28.45 -37.24 -6.60
C MET A 211 -29.14 -38.48 -6.00
N PRO A 212 -28.88 -39.69 -6.51
CA PRO A 212 -29.55 -40.91 -6.03
C PRO A 212 -29.48 -41.10 -4.51
N ASN A 213 -28.34 -40.78 -3.87
CA ASN A 213 -28.11 -41.06 -2.47
C ASN A 213 -27.70 -39.82 -1.64
N TYR A 214 -27.60 -38.63 -2.27
CA TYR A 214 -27.19 -37.39 -1.58
C TYR A 214 -27.68 -36.16 -2.36
N ARG A 215 -27.50 -35.00 -1.75
CA ARG A 215 -27.74 -33.69 -2.37
C ARG A 215 -26.41 -33.05 -2.71
N LEU A 216 -26.25 -32.65 -3.98
CA LEU A 216 -25.11 -31.85 -4.44
C LEU A 216 -25.47 -30.37 -4.38
N ASN A 217 -24.79 -29.59 -3.55
CA ASN A 217 -24.98 -28.13 -3.52
C ASN A 217 -24.18 -27.50 -4.67
N LEU A 218 -24.81 -26.52 -5.33
CA LEU A 218 -24.28 -25.76 -6.44
C LEU A 218 -24.32 -24.27 -6.08
N PRO A 219 -23.36 -23.78 -5.27
CA PRO A 219 -23.30 -22.36 -4.95
C PRO A 219 -22.85 -21.55 -6.16
N ASP A 220 -23.29 -20.29 -6.29
CA ASP A 220 -22.86 -19.37 -7.36
C ASP A 220 -21.35 -19.11 -7.30
N TYR A 221 -20.79 -19.07 -6.10
CA TYR A 221 -19.35 -18.84 -5.86
C TYR A 221 -18.82 -19.88 -4.87
N SER A 222 -17.58 -20.30 -5.05
CA SER A 222 -16.90 -21.14 -4.08
C SER A 222 -16.55 -20.35 -2.82
N ASP A 223 -16.65 -20.96 -1.64
CA ASP A 223 -16.27 -20.36 -0.35
C ASP A 223 -14.82 -19.85 -0.38
N ARG A 224 -13.94 -20.57 -1.07
CA ARG A 224 -12.54 -20.18 -1.24
C ARG A 224 -12.37 -18.88 -2.03
N ALA A 225 -13.11 -18.72 -3.14
CA ALA A 225 -13.04 -17.50 -3.93
C ALA A 225 -13.55 -16.28 -3.17
N ILE A 226 -14.65 -16.45 -2.40
CA ILE A 226 -15.19 -15.40 -1.53
C ILE A 226 -14.15 -15.03 -0.47
N PHE A 227 -13.57 -16.03 0.21
CA PHE A 227 -12.58 -15.83 1.25
C PHE A 227 -11.35 -15.09 0.72
N GLU A 228 -10.74 -15.56 -0.36
CA GLU A 228 -9.55 -14.94 -0.96
C GLU A 228 -9.82 -13.51 -1.43
N GLY A 229 -10.98 -13.26 -2.05
CA GLY A 229 -11.39 -11.91 -2.47
C GLY A 229 -11.53 -10.94 -1.30
N LEU A 230 -12.17 -11.36 -0.21
CA LEU A 230 -12.35 -10.54 0.98
C LEU A 230 -11.04 -10.33 1.75
N VAL A 231 -10.20 -11.37 1.86
CA VAL A 231 -8.87 -11.23 2.47
C VAL A 231 -8.05 -10.22 1.69
N ASN A 232 -7.99 -10.33 0.36
CA ASN A 232 -7.28 -9.37 -0.48
C ASN A 232 -7.82 -7.95 -0.31
N HIS A 233 -9.14 -7.78 -0.26
CA HIS A 233 -9.78 -6.48 -0.03
C HIS A 233 -9.36 -5.85 1.32
N LEU A 234 -9.28 -6.65 2.39
CA LEU A 234 -8.94 -6.17 3.72
C LEU A 234 -7.44 -5.88 3.89
N ILE A 235 -6.55 -6.75 3.34
CA ILE A 235 -5.10 -6.62 3.53
C ILE A 235 -4.44 -5.61 2.58
N HIS A 236 -5.00 -5.38 1.38
CA HIS A 236 -4.47 -4.43 0.41
C HIS A 236 -5.09 -3.02 0.53
N ARG A 237 -5.95 -2.83 1.51
CA ARG A 237 -6.53 -1.52 1.78
C ARG A 237 -5.47 -0.54 2.30
N ASP A 238 -5.50 0.68 1.77
CA ASP A 238 -4.69 1.77 2.31
C ASP A 238 -5.34 2.35 3.58
N TYR A 239 -4.83 1.96 4.74
CA TYR A 239 -5.31 2.44 6.04
C TYR A 239 -4.83 3.86 6.38
N THR A 240 -4.02 4.51 5.55
CA THR A 240 -3.61 5.90 5.71
C THR A 240 -4.65 6.87 5.13
N VAL A 241 -5.57 6.37 4.29
CA VAL A 241 -6.60 7.18 3.63
C VAL A 241 -7.92 7.11 4.40
N MET A 242 -8.44 8.27 4.80
CA MET A 242 -9.76 8.39 5.38
C MET A 242 -10.83 8.27 4.29
N GLY A 243 -11.54 7.17 4.27
CA GLY A 243 -12.61 6.93 3.29
C GLY A 243 -12.19 6.25 1.99
N GLY A 244 -10.99 5.67 1.93
CA GLY A 244 -10.57 4.86 0.80
C GLY A 244 -11.55 3.69 0.58
N GLU A 245 -12.33 3.75 -0.50
CA GLU A 245 -13.03 2.58 -1.05
C GLU A 245 -12.02 1.85 -1.94
N VAL A 246 -11.85 0.56 -1.70
CA VAL A 246 -11.09 -0.33 -2.60
C VAL A 246 -12.08 -1.05 -3.48
#